data_4b69a64180362ff76174a25848369692
#
_entry.id   4b69a64180362ff76174a25848369692
#
_cell.length_a   1.000
_cell.length_b   1.000
_cell.length_c   1.000
_cell.angle_alpha   90.00
_cell.angle_beta   90.00
_cell.angle_gamma   90.00
#
_symmetry.space_group_name_H-M   'P 1'
#
loop_
_entity.id
_entity.type
_entity.pdbx_description
1 polymer ?
#
loop_
_entity_poly.entity_id
_entity_poly.type
_entity_poly.pdbx_seq_one_letter_code
_entity_poly.pdbx_strand_id
1 'polypeptide(L)'
;MRILIAAMLALTLVACGNVPGAPDHTYFRMSKAQTLPVSETPVFNTPIVVNLFAADGLYADRALVYALDPTGAELRQFHYQLWTDPPTRALQRRLLIELRDAAIAPLVTDKLASSQAALRISGSIFRFERVPSVGGGFIASVVLRLRVDRPDGTPQLDEIYHADVDAADHSLGATVIALSSAVDQIFVRFHTDLLESEAYEHAR
;
A
#
# COMPACT_ATOMS: atom_id res chain seq x y z
N MET A 1 32.04 28.24 -53.25
CA MET A 1 30.71 28.40 -52.64
C MET A 1 29.92 27.09 -52.53
N ARG A 2 29.85 26.23 -53.56
CA ARG A 2 29.15 24.91 -53.54
C ARG A 2 29.73 23.88 -52.53
N ILE A 3 31.06 23.85 -52.37
CA ILE A 3 31.75 22.91 -51.47
C ILE A 3 31.52 23.33 -49.98
N LEU A 4 31.47 24.61 -49.67
CA LEU A 4 31.19 25.12 -48.31
C LEU A 4 29.74 24.80 -47.89
N ILE A 5 28.78 24.90 -48.78
CA ILE A 5 27.37 24.56 -48.51
C ILE A 5 27.21 23.03 -48.28
N ALA A 6 27.91 22.20 -49.04
CA ALA A 6 27.90 20.75 -48.85
C ALA A 6 28.53 20.32 -47.50
N ALA A 7 29.62 20.96 -47.12
CA ALA A 7 30.27 20.70 -45.83
C ALA A 7 29.42 21.14 -44.62
N MET A 8 28.71 22.28 -44.77
CA MET A 8 27.80 22.75 -43.72
C MET A 8 26.56 21.89 -43.57
N LEU A 9 26.05 21.32 -44.70
CA LEU A 9 24.93 20.37 -44.69
C LEU A 9 25.32 18.99 -44.12
N ALA A 10 26.55 18.56 -44.29
CA ALA A 10 27.08 17.33 -43.72
C ALA A 10 27.28 17.42 -42.19
N LEU A 11 27.63 18.61 -41.64
CA LEU A 11 27.78 18.83 -40.19
C LEU A 11 26.45 18.77 -39.45
N THR A 12 25.31 19.13 -40.10
CA THR A 12 23.99 19.10 -39.43
C THR A 12 23.42 17.69 -39.31
N LEU A 13 23.91 16.71 -40.07
CA LEU A 13 23.44 15.31 -40.05
C LEU A 13 24.09 14.51 -38.88
N VAL A 14 25.19 14.99 -38.28
CA VAL A 14 25.88 14.29 -37.19
C VAL A 14 25.29 14.64 -35.81
N ALA A 15 24.43 15.66 -35.72
CA ALA A 15 23.85 16.12 -34.42
C ALA A 15 22.66 15.27 -33.90
N CYS A 16 22.18 14.26 -34.61
CA CYS A 16 21.02 13.44 -34.23
C CYS A 16 21.39 12.09 -33.62
N GLY A 17 22.49 11.96 -32.92
CA GLY A 17 23.05 10.64 -32.63
C GLY A 17 23.30 10.29 -31.17
N ASN A 18 22.57 10.75 -30.14
CA ASN A 18 22.54 10.10 -28.81
C ASN A 18 21.39 10.68 -27.99
N VAL A 19 20.18 10.26 -28.29
CA VAL A 19 19.10 10.38 -27.32
C VAL A 19 19.36 9.30 -26.26
N PRO A 20 19.64 9.64 -24.99
CA PRO A 20 19.76 8.66 -23.93
C PRO A 20 18.49 7.81 -23.92
N GLY A 21 18.63 6.47 -23.94
CA GLY A 21 17.49 5.56 -23.82
C GLY A 21 16.67 5.94 -22.56
N ALA A 22 15.34 5.78 -22.64
CA ALA A 22 14.49 5.97 -21.44
C ALA A 22 15.01 5.04 -20.34
N PRO A 23 15.07 5.51 -19.08
CA PRO A 23 15.47 4.67 -17.94
C PRO A 23 14.56 3.43 -17.83
N ASP A 24 15.14 2.31 -17.41
CA ASP A 24 14.37 1.09 -17.14
C ASP A 24 13.44 1.27 -15.94
N HIS A 25 12.28 0.62 -15.98
CA HIS A 25 11.38 0.57 -14.84
C HIS A 25 11.94 -0.32 -13.74
N THR A 26 11.94 0.18 -12.50
CA THR A 26 12.24 -0.58 -11.31
C THR A 26 10.94 -0.93 -10.58
N TYR A 27 10.76 -2.21 -10.26
CA TYR A 27 9.56 -2.69 -9.59
C TYR A 27 9.87 -3.07 -8.14
N PHE A 28 9.03 -2.58 -7.23
CA PHE A 28 9.10 -2.85 -5.81
C PHE A 28 7.94 -3.74 -5.37
N ARG A 29 8.20 -4.58 -4.39
CA ARG A 29 7.21 -5.45 -3.75
C ARG A 29 7.19 -5.15 -2.26
N MET A 30 5.98 -5.02 -1.67
CA MET A 30 5.87 -5.00 -0.22
C MET A 30 6.35 -6.32 0.37
N SER A 31 7.23 -6.24 1.34
CA SER A 31 7.65 -7.38 2.14
C SER A 31 6.71 -7.58 3.32
N LYS A 32 6.61 -8.81 3.82
CA LYS A 32 5.97 -9.13 5.09
C LYS A 32 7.09 -9.25 6.13
N ALA A 33 7.06 -8.41 7.15
CA ALA A 33 8.05 -8.42 8.22
C ALA A 33 7.49 -9.01 9.53
N GLN A 34 6.21 -8.83 9.80
CA GLN A 34 5.53 -9.34 10.98
C GLN A 34 4.40 -10.32 10.63
N THR A 35 4.18 -11.31 11.49
CA THR A 35 3.04 -12.23 11.42
C THR A 35 2.08 -11.91 12.55
N LEU A 36 0.77 -11.95 12.26
CA LEU A 36 -0.25 -11.87 13.30
C LEU A 36 -0.20 -13.10 14.20
N PRO A 37 -0.58 -12.98 15.48
CA PRO A 37 -0.70 -14.14 16.37
C PRO A 37 -1.67 -15.16 15.81
N VAL A 38 -1.32 -16.44 15.90
CA VAL A 38 -2.18 -17.55 15.43
C VAL A 38 -3.15 -17.94 16.53
N SER A 39 -4.44 -17.99 16.22
CA SER A 39 -5.47 -18.46 17.13
C SER A 39 -5.53 -20.00 17.11
N GLU A 40 -5.59 -20.64 18.28
CA GLU A 40 -5.75 -22.10 18.38
C GLU A 40 -7.13 -22.55 17.88
N THR A 41 -8.14 -21.70 18.05
CA THR A 41 -9.50 -21.92 17.55
C THR A 41 -9.98 -20.64 16.86
N PRO A 42 -10.80 -20.74 15.80
CA PRO A 42 -11.38 -19.57 15.17
C PRO A 42 -12.16 -18.72 16.18
N VAL A 43 -11.88 -17.43 16.20
CA VAL A 43 -12.57 -16.44 17.05
C VAL A 43 -13.93 -16.11 16.47
N PHE A 44 -13.99 -15.98 15.13
CA PHE A 44 -15.23 -15.72 14.41
C PHE A 44 -15.82 -17.05 13.90
N ASN A 45 -17.12 -17.23 14.11
CA ASN A 45 -17.87 -18.38 13.57
C ASN A 45 -18.34 -18.15 12.13
N THR A 46 -18.16 -16.94 11.61
CA THR A 46 -18.63 -16.49 10.29
C THR A 46 -17.42 -16.32 9.36
N PRO A 47 -17.54 -16.63 8.06
CA PRO A 47 -16.51 -16.27 7.07
C PRO A 47 -16.17 -14.80 7.07
N ILE A 48 -14.91 -14.49 6.78
CA ILE A 48 -14.42 -13.11 6.59
C ILE A 48 -14.13 -12.89 5.10
N VAL A 49 -14.68 -11.81 4.55
CA VAL A 49 -14.40 -11.34 3.18
C VAL A 49 -13.57 -10.08 3.25
N VAL A 50 -12.38 -10.10 2.64
CA VAL A 50 -11.53 -8.91 2.50
C VAL A 50 -11.77 -8.31 1.11
N ASN A 51 -12.50 -7.21 1.06
CA ASN A 51 -12.80 -6.50 -0.18
C ASN A 51 -11.54 -5.84 -0.76
N LEU A 52 -11.54 -5.57 -2.08
CA LEU A 52 -10.51 -4.74 -2.68
C LEU A 52 -10.48 -3.38 -2.00
N PHE A 53 -9.29 -2.91 -1.63
CA PHE A 53 -9.13 -1.60 -1.01
C PHE A 53 -9.43 -0.50 -2.01
N ALA A 54 -10.04 0.58 -1.53
CA ALA A 54 -10.23 1.81 -2.29
C ALA A 54 -9.04 2.76 -2.09
N ALA A 55 -8.76 3.58 -3.09
CA ALA A 55 -7.86 4.71 -2.97
C ALA A 55 -8.26 5.75 -4.00
N ASP A 56 -8.11 7.01 -3.64
CA ASP A 56 -8.33 8.14 -4.54
C ASP A 56 -7.00 8.71 -5.01
N GLY A 57 -7.02 9.36 -6.19
CA GLY A 57 -5.87 10.09 -6.73
C GLY A 57 -4.65 9.19 -6.94
N LEU A 58 -3.50 9.66 -6.48
CA LEU A 58 -2.19 9.07 -6.76
C LEU A 58 -1.98 7.67 -6.18
N TYR A 59 -2.70 7.31 -5.09
CA TYR A 59 -2.51 6.02 -4.41
C TYR A 59 -3.25 4.87 -5.09
N ALA A 60 -4.10 5.16 -6.09
CA ALA A 60 -4.75 4.13 -6.91
C ALA A 60 -3.80 3.50 -7.94
N ASP A 61 -2.74 4.22 -8.31
CA ASP A 61 -1.78 3.82 -9.33
C ASP A 61 -0.63 2.98 -8.77
N ARG A 62 0.18 2.43 -9.68
CA ARG A 62 1.38 1.63 -9.34
C ARG A 62 2.61 2.47 -9.04
N ALA A 63 2.60 3.76 -9.32
CA ALA A 63 3.75 4.63 -9.08
C ALA A 63 3.98 4.83 -7.58
N LEU A 64 5.25 4.82 -7.15
CA LEU A 64 5.56 5.25 -5.78
C LEU A 64 5.28 6.75 -5.67
N VAL A 65 4.62 7.14 -4.58
CA VAL A 65 4.28 8.53 -4.27
C VAL A 65 5.26 9.10 -3.25
N TYR A 66 5.61 10.36 -3.41
CA TYR A 66 6.45 11.09 -2.45
C TYR A 66 6.00 12.53 -2.28
N ALA A 67 6.18 13.04 -1.07
CA ALA A 67 5.99 14.45 -0.76
C ALA A 67 7.28 15.25 -1.05
N LEU A 68 7.14 16.51 -1.43
CA LEU A 68 8.26 17.40 -1.65
C LEU A 68 8.74 18.08 -0.37
N ASP A 69 7.89 18.16 0.64
CA ASP A 69 8.15 18.83 1.91
C ASP A 69 7.61 17.99 3.09
N PRO A 70 8.04 18.27 4.33
CA PRO A 70 7.61 17.52 5.52
C PRO A 70 6.11 17.64 5.84
N THR A 71 5.40 18.62 5.28
CA THR A 71 3.94 18.77 5.52
C THR A 71 3.12 17.81 4.66
N GLY A 72 3.70 17.29 3.57
CA GLY A 72 3.00 16.45 2.61
C GLY A 72 1.95 17.20 1.77
N ALA A 73 2.07 18.53 1.66
CA ALA A 73 1.11 19.33 0.92
C ALA A 73 1.27 19.21 -0.60
N GLU A 74 2.50 19.02 -1.07
CA GLU A 74 2.81 18.85 -2.49
C GLU A 74 3.32 17.43 -2.74
N LEU A 75 2.59 16.68 -3.58
CA LEU A 75 2.88 15.29 -3.88
C LEU A 75 3.34 15.13 -5.34
N ARG A 76 4.21 14.16 -5.56
CA ARG A 76 4.63 13.69 -6.88
C ARG A 76 4.67 12.16 -6.95
N GLN A 77 4.66 11.66 -8.18
CA GLN A 77 4.86 10.24 -8.47
C GLN A 77 6.22 10.02 -9.13
N PHE A 78 6.87 8.92 -8.80
CA PHE A 78 8.03 8.46 -9.54
C PHE A 78 7.60 7.88 -10.90
N HIS A 79 8.29 8.24 -11.97
CA HIS A 79 7.94 7.78 -13.33
C HIS A 79 8.40 6.34 -13.60
N TYR A 80 9.54 5.93 -13.04
CA TYR A 80 10.19 4.65 -13.35
C TYR A 80 10.26 3.71 -12.15
N GLN A 81 9.75 4.11 -11.00
CA GLN A 81 9.74 3.34 -9.76
C GLN A 81 8.29 2.99 -9.42
N LEU A 82 7.97 1.72 -9.59
CA LEU A 82 6.59 1.24 -9.56
C LEU A 82 6.43 0.10 -8.55
N TRP A 83 5.26 -0.01 -7.96
CA TRP A 83 4.84 -1.23 -7.28
C TRP A 83 4.58 -2.35 -8.30
N THR A 84 4.83 -3.62 -7.93
CA THR A 84 4.46 -4.79 -8.76
C THR A 84 2.95 -4.87 -8.98
N ASP A 85 2.16 -4.51 -7.97
CA ASP A 85 0.70 -4.38 -7.99
C ASP A 85 0.30 -3.01 -7.45
N PRO A 86 -0.85 -2.43 -7.83
CA PRO A 86 -1.37 -1.23 -7.17
C PRO A 86 -1.49 -1.44 -5.65
N PRO A 87 -1.23 -0.41 -4.82
CA PRO A 87 -1.34 -0.52 -3.35
C PRO A 87 -2.69 -1.09 -2.89
N THR A 88 -3.79 -0.74 -3.55
CA THR A 88 -5.14 -1.25 -3.27
C THR A 88 -5.21 -2.78 -3.29
N ARG A 89 -4.61 -3.41 -4.30
CA ARG A 89 -4.56 -4.88 -4.43
C ARG A 89 -3.52 -5.51 -3.53
N ALA A 90 -2.36 -4.87 -3.40
CA ALA A 90 -1.27 -5.39 -2.59
C ALA A 90 -1.65 -5.46 -1.10
N LEU A 91 -2.29 -4.40 -0.57
CA LEU A 91 -2.76 -4.34 0.82
C LEU A 91 -3.92 -5.31 1.08
N GLN A 92 -4.92 -5.38 0.19
CA GLN A 92 -6.00 -6.36 0.28
C GLN A 92 -5.45 -7.78 0.37
N ARG A 93 -4.59 -8.16 -0.58
CA ARG A 93 -4.00 -9.51 -0.63
C ARG A 93 -3.19 -9.81 0.63
N ARG A 94 -2.43 -8.84 1.09
CA ARG A 94 -1.60 -8.98 2.29
C ARG A 94 -2.47 -9.20 3.53
N LEU A 95 -3.47 -8.36 3.78
CA LEU A 95 -4.38 -8.52 4.91
C LEU A 95 -5.11 -9.87 4.86
N LEU A 96 -5.60 -10.28 3.69
CA LEU A 96 -6.26 -11.56 3.49
C LEU A 96 -5.36 -12.74 3.90
N ILE A 97 -4.10 -12.73 3.47
CA ILE A 97 -3.14 -13.79 3.80
C ILE A 97 -2.85 -13.79 5.30
N GLU A 98 -2.63 -12.63 5.90
CA GLU A 98 -2.31 -12.50 7.33
C GLU A 98 -3.46 -12.97 8.23
N LEU A 99 -4.71 -12.60 7.92
CA LEU A 99 -5.88 -13.06 8.68
C LEU A 99 -6.13 -14.56 8.49
N ARG A 100 -5.84 -15.10 7.30
CA ARG A 100 -5.91 -16.54 7.03
C ARG A 100 -4.86 -17.31 7.83
N ASP A 101 -3.62 -16.83 7.80
CA ASP A 101 -2.50 -17.43 8.54
C ASP A 101 -2.74 -17.37 10.06
N ALA A 102 -3.40 -16.31 10.56
CA ALA A 102 -3.79 -16.14 11.95
C ALA A 102 -4.96 -17.07 12.38
N ALA A 103 -5.60 -17.78 11.44
CA ALA A 103 -6.68 -18.75 11.69
C ALA A 103 -7.87 -18.17 12.50
N ILE A 104 -8.17 -16.88 12.36
CA ILE A 104 -9.20 -16.19 13.18
C ILE A 104 -10.64 -16.54 12.78
N ALA A 105 -10.85 -17.09 11.58
CA ALA A 105 -12.16 -17.49 11.07
C ALA A 105 -12.08 -18.80 10.27
N PRO A 106 -13.19 -19.55 10.12
CA PRO A 106 -13.21 -20.81 9.37
C PRO A 106 -12.87 -20.63 7.89
N LEU A 107 -13.11 -19.44 7.33
CA LEU A 107 -12.77 -19.08 5.97
C LEU A 107 -12.44 -17.59 5.88
N VAL A 108 -11.27 -17.24 5.33
CA VAL A 108 -10.91 -15.88 4.95
C VAL A 108 -10.70 -15.86 3.43
N THR A 109 -11.45 -15.02 2.71
CA THR A 109 -11.48 -15.02 1.24
C THR A 109 -11.66 -13.59 0.70
N ASP A 110 -11.38 -13.38 -0.58
CA ASP A 110 -11.71 -12.17 -1.32
C ASP A 110 -12.98 -12.30 -2.16
N LYS A 111 -13.56 -13.51 -2.21
CA LYS A 111 -14.74 -13.83 -3.03
C LYS A 111 -15.71 -14.71 -2.27
N LEU A 112 -16.89 -14.16 -2.06
CA LEU A 112 -18.04 -14.89 -1.52
C LEU A 112 -19.31 -14.28 -2.12
N ALA A 113 -20.33 -15.10 -2.37
CA ALA A 113 -21.60 -14.59 -2.88
C ALA A 113 -22.18 -13.58 -1.89
N SER A 114 -22.77 -12.50 -2.38
CA SER A 114 -23.35 -11.43 -1.52
C SER A 114 -24.50 -11.96 -0.64
N SER A 115 -25.16 -13.04 -1.05
CA SER A 115 -26.21 -13.71 -0.29
C SER A 115 -25.69 -14.56 0.88
N GLN A 116 -24.39 -14.84 0.94
CA GLN A 116 -23.80 -15.59 2.04
C GLN A 116 -23.41 -14.65 3.18
N ALA A 117 -23.84 -15.02 4.40
CA ALA A 117 -23.47 -14.27 5.60
C ALA A 117 -21.95 -14.30 5.82
N ALA A 118 -21.36 -13.12 5.97
CA ALA A 118 -19.93 -12.95 6.19
C ALA A 118 -19.66 -11.60 6.86
N LEU A 119 -18.61 -11.53 7.66
CA LEU A 119 -17.98 -10.25 8.01
C LEU A 119 -17.27 -9.69 6.77
N ARG A 120 -17.44 -8.42 6.49
CA ARG A 120 -16.85 -7.77 5.31
C ARG A 120 -15.88 -6.68 5.73
N ILE A 121 -14.60 -6.88 5.43
CA ILE A 121 -13.54 -5.91 5.68
C ILE A 121 -13.35 -5.07 4.43
N SER A 122 -13.44 -3.75 4.57
CA SER A 122 -13.18 -2.76 3.54
C SER A 122 -12.04 -1.85 3.98
N GLY A 123 -11.11 -1.56 3.09
CA GLY A 123 -9.98 -0.66 3.33
C GLY A 123 -10.03 0.56 2.41
N SER A 124 -9.65 1.72 2.93
CA SER A 124 -9.43 2.94 2.13
C SER A 124 -8.05 3.49 2.42
N ILE A 125 -7.29 3.81 1.38
CA ILE A 125 -5.93 4.34 1.48
C ILE A 125 -6.03 5.87 1.42
N PHE A 126 -5.72 6.54 2.52
CA PHE A 126 -5.69 8.01 2.60
C PHE A 126 -4.28 8.56 2.41
N ARG A 127 -3.26 7.77 2.80
CA ARG A 127 -1.84 8.12 2.61
C ARG A 127 -1.01 6.85 2.43
N PHE A 128 -0.10 6.87 1.47
CA PHE A 128 0.83 5.78 1.22
C PHE A 128 2.05 6.34 0.47
N GLU A 129 2.95 7.02 1.20
CA GLU A 129 3.94 7.88 0.58
C GLU A 129 5.24 7.98 1.37
N ARG A 130 6.28 8.44 0.68
CA ARG A 130 7.56 8.86 1.24
C ARG A 130 7.51 10.35 1.55
N VAL A 131 7.86 10.75 2.76
CA VAL A 131 7.86 12.15 3.20
C VAL A 131 9.26 12.55 3.67
N PRO A 132 9.79 13.73 3.30
CA PRO A 132 11.04 14.23 3.88
C PRO A 132 10.88 14.47 5.38
N SER A 133 11.87 14.06 6.19
CA SER A 133 11.89 14.32 7.63
C SER A 133 12.53 15.67 7.92
N VAL A 134 12.00 16.39 8.92
CA VAL A 134 12.56 17.67 9.39
C VAL A 134 14.01 17.50 9.88
N GLY A 135 14.35 16.35 10.44
CA GLY A 135 15.70 16.03 10.90
C GLY A 135 16.66 15.54 9.81
N GLY A 136 16.21 15.50 8.56
CA GLY A 136 16.90 14.88 7.44
C GLY A 136 16.48 13.41 7.24
N GLY A 137 16.71 12.86 6.04
CA GLY A 137 16.23 11.54 5.69
C GLY A 137 14.76 11.54 5.24
N PHE A 138 14.10 10.38 5.37
CA PHE A 138 12.74 10.18 4.89
C PHE A 138 11.94 9.31 5.84
N ILE A 139 10.63 9.56 5.85
CA ILE A 139 9.63 8.80 6.60
C ILE A 139 8.71 8.11 5.59
N ALA A 140 8.36 6.88 5.84
CA ALA A 140 7.25 6.20 5.20
C ALA A 140 5.97 6.52 5.99
N SER A 141 5.03 7.24 5.40
CA SER A 141 3.77 7.62 6.03
C SER A 141 2.61 6.84 5.43
N VAL A 142 1.87 6.12 6.28
CA VAL A 142 0.73 5.30 5.88
C VAL A 142 -0.49 5.66 6.72
N VAL A 143 -1.61 5.97 6.06
CA VAL A 143 -2.90 6.18 6.71
C VAL A 143 -3.94 5.34 5.99
N LEU A 144 -4.55 4.42 6.72
CA LEU A 144 -5.59 3.52 6.22
C LEU A 144 -6.84 3.65 7.10
N ARG A 145 -8.02 3.74 6.48
CA ARG A 145 -9.27 3.45 7.14
C ARG A 145 -9.59 1.98 6.93
N LEU A 146 -9.86 1.25 8.01
CA LEU A 146 -10.31 -0.14 7.95
C LEU A 146 -11.67 -0.24 8.63
N ARG A 147 -12.63 -0.78 7.89
CA ARG A 147 -14.01 -0.94 8.33
C ARG A 147 -14.42 -2.40 8.22
N VAL A 148 -15.12 -2.88 9.23
CA VAL A 148 -15.69 -4.23 9.31
C VAL A 148 -17.21 -4.09 9.44
N ASP A 149 -17.94 -4.68 8.50
CA ASP A 149 -19.39 -4.74 8.53
C ASP A 149 -19.83 -6.17 8.86
N ARG A 150 -20.83 -6.29 9.73
CA ARG A 150 -21.52 -7.53 10.05
C ARG A 150 -22.34 -8.06 8.86
N PRO A 151 -22.81 -9.31 8.93
CA PRO A 151 -23.66 -9.88 7.88
C PRO A 151 -24.95 -9.09 7.62
N ASP A 152 -25.46 -8.37 8.60
CA ASP A 152 -26.64 -7.51 8.49
C ASP A 152 -26.32 -6.11 7.95
N GLY A 153 -25.04 -5.81 7.69
CA GLY A 153 -24.55 -4.52 7.19
C GLY A 153 -24.28 -3.48 8.28
N THR A 154 -24.49 -3.80 9.56
CA THR A 154 -24.12 -2.88 10.64
C THR A 154 -22.61 -2.83 10.83
N PRO A 155 -22.02 -1.66 11.10
CA PRO A 155 -20.59 -1.57 11.36
C PRO A 155 -20.24 -2.21 12.70
N GLN A 156 -19.21 -3.08 12.72
CA GLN A 156 -18.61 -3.64 13.93
C GLN A 156 -17.38 -2.83 14.34
N LEU A 157 -16.58 -2.41 13.37
CA LEU A 157 -15.38 -1.60 13.55
C LEU A 157 -15.26 -0.62 12.38
N ASP A 158 -14.88 0.63 12.66
CA ASP A 158 -14.64 1.63 11.61
C ASP A 158 -13.61 2.65 12.11
N GLU A 159 -12.33 2.39 11.86
CA GLU A 159 -11.23 3.13 12.44
C GLU A 159 -10.20 3.58 11.39
N ILE A 160 -9.53 4.70 11.69
CA ILE A 160 -8.43 5.24 10.89
C ILE A 160 -7.11 4.95 11.61
N TYR A 161 -6.27 4.18 10.95
CA TYR A 161 -4.94 3.81 11.44
C TYR A 161 -3.87 4.64 10.74
N HIS A 162 -2.91 5.09 11.53
CA HIS A 162 -1.76 5.86 11.06
C HIS A 162 -0.47 5.25 11.57
N ALA A 163 0.53 5.14 10.69
CA ALA A 163 1.89 4.74 11.06
C ALA A 163 2.91 5.51 10.22
N ASP A 164 3.88 6.07 10.91
CA ASP A 164 5.07 6.69 10.35
C ASP A 164 6.30 5.88 10.76
N VAL A 165 7.14 5.53 9.79
CA VAL A 165 8.36 4.74 10.01
C VAL A 165 9.53 5.40 9.30
N ASP A 166 10.61 5.67 10.01
CA ASP A 166 11.83 6.21 9.42
C ASP A 166 12.45 5.22 8.43
N ALA A 167 12.83 5.71 7.25
CA ALA A 167 13.63 4.92 6.31
C ALA A 167 15.07 4.86 6.81
N ALA A 168 15.69 3.67 6.76
CA ALA A 168 17.05 3.44 7.27
C ALA A 168 18.11 4.28 6.56
N ASP A 169 17.86 4.65 5.31
CA ASP A 169 18.71 5.49 4.48
C ASP A 169 17.89 6.26 3.41
N HIS A 170 18.57 6.98 2.53
CA HIS A 170 17.93 7.79 1.49
C HIS A 170 17.45 6.99 0.27
N SER A 171 17.67 5.69 0.22
CA SER A 171 17.28 4.84 -0.91
C SER A 171 15.76 4.59 -0.96
N LEU A 172 15.24 4.34 -2.15
CA LEU A 172 13.85 3.91 -2.31
C LEU A 172 13.62 2.50 -1.73
N GLY A 173 14.65 1.65 -1.75
CA GLY A 173 14.60 0.34 -1.11
C GLY A 173 14.31 0.45 0.39
N ALA A 174 15.03 1.32 1.10
CA ALA A 174 14.79 1.60 2.52
C ALA A 174 13.38 2.17 2.76
N THR A 175 12.92 3.07 1.87
CA THR A 175 11.54 3.59 1.94
C THR A 175 10.50 2.48 1.80
N VAL A 176 10.68 1.55 0.85
CA VAL A 176 9.77 0.42 0.64
C VAL A 176 9.72 -0.52 1.85
N ILE A 177 10.86 -0.74 2.50
CA ILE A 177 10.92 -1.51 3.74
C ILE A 177 10.17 -0.78 4.85
N ALA A 178 10.37 0.53 5.00
CA ALA A 178 9.67 1.36 5.98
C ALA A 178 8.15 1.40 5.74
N LEU A 179 7.70 1.54 4.46
CA LEU A 179 6.28 1.44 4.10
C LEU A 179 5.69 0.07 4.48
N SER A 180 6.44 -1.01 4.23
CA SER A 180 6.02 -2.36 4.60
C SER A 180 5.88 -2.51 6.11
N SER A 181 6.81 -1.96 6.89
CA SER A 181 6.78 -1.95 8.36
C SER A 181 5.63 -1.10 8.91
N ALA A 182 5.32 0.03 8.29
CA ALA A 182 4.16 0.85 8.66
C ALA A 182 2.85 0.07 8.46
N VAL A 183 2.72 -0.67 7.37
CA VAL A 183 1.57 -1.56 7.13
C VAL A 183 1.49 -2.66 8.17
N ASP A 184 2.63 -3.28 8.55
CA ASP A 184 2.69 -4.28 9.63
C ASP A 184 2.12 -3.73 10.94
N GLN A 185 2.56 -2.53 11.35
CA GLN A 185 2.09 -1.89 12.57
C GLN A 185 0.57 -1.61 12.54
N ILE A 186 0.05 -1.19 11.36
CA ILE A 186 -1.38 -0.96 11.20
C ILE A 186 -2.16 -2.27 11.29
N PHE A 187 -1.73 -3.33 10.60
CA PHE A 187 -2.45 -4.60 10.59
C PHE A 187 -2.43 -5.32 11.93
N VAL A 188 -1.34 -5.18 12.70
CA VAL A 188 -1.29 -5.69 14.09
C VAL A 188 -2.31 -4.97 14.97
N ARG A 189 -2.38 -3.62 14.93
CA ARG A 189 -3.39 -2.86 15.68
C ARG A 189 -4.81 -3.20 15.24
N PHE A 190 -5.06 -3.21 13.94
CA PHE A 190 -6.37 -3.61 13.41
C PHE A 190 -6.79 -5.00 13.85
N HIS A 191 -5.87 -5.98 13.86
CA HIS A 191 -6.16 -7.33 14.33
C HIS A 191 -6.55 -7.33 15.81
N THR A 192 -5.84 -6.58 16.66
CA THR A 192 -6.17 -6.45 18.09
C THR A 192 -7.57 -5.87 18.28
N ASP A 193 -7.85 -4.72 17.63
CA ASP A 193 -9.15 -4.04 17.73
C ASP A 193 -10.30 -4.92 17.21
N LEU A 194 -10.04 -5.71 16.15
CA LEU A 194 -11.01 -6.64 15.60
C LEU A 194 -11.37 -7.75 16.60
N LEU A 195 -10.39 -8.32 17.28
CA LEU A 195 -10.63 -9.35 18.31
C LEU A 195 -11.33 -8.77 19.55
N GLU A 196 -10.96 -7.56 19.98
CA GLU A 196 -11.61 -6.87 21.10
C GLU A 196 -13.07 -6.54 20.78
N SER A 197 -13.38 -6.11 19.55
CA SER A 197 -14.74 -5.82 19.12
C SER A 197 -15.65 -7.05 19.17
N GLU A 198 -15.15 -8.23 18.85
CA GLU A 198 -15.89 -9.50 18.93
C GLU A 198 -16.08 -9.96 20.39
N ALA A 199 -15.03 -9.84 21.22
CA ALA A 199 -15.12 -10.18 22.63
C ALA A 199 -16.17 -9.32 23.36
N TYR A 200 -16.30 -8.04 23.03
CA TYR A 200 -17.31 -7.16 23.58
C TYR A 200 -18.74 -7.56 23.23
N GLU A 201 -18.97 -8.04 22.01
CA GLU A 201 -20.28 -8.52 21.56
C GLU A 201 -20.70 -9.82 22.29
N HIS A 202 -19.77 -10.74 22.53
CA HIS A 202 -20.06 -11.99 23.26
C HIS A 202 -20.33 -11.76 24.77
N ALA A 203 -19.94 -10.62 25.32
CA ALA A 203 -20.16 -10.25 26.73
C ALA A 203 -21.52 -9.58 26.99
N ARG A 204 -22.27 -9.27 25.92
CA ARG A 204 -23.60 -8.64 25.99
C ARG A 204 -24.72 -9.63 25.86
#